data_a7f4d5604261f78a07162738092366f3
#
_entry.id   a7f4d5604261f78a07162738092366f3
#
_cell.length_a   1.000
_cell.length_b   1.000
_cell.length_c   1.000
_cell.angle_alpha   90.00
_cell.angle_beta   90.00
_cell.angle_gamma   90.00
#
_symmetry.space_group_name_H-M   'P 1'
#
loop_
_entity.id
_entity.type
_entity.pdbx_description
1 polymer ?
#
loop_
_entity_poly.entity_id
_entity_poly.type
_entity_poly.pdbx_seq_one_letter_code
_entity_poly.pdbx_strand_id
1 'polypeptide(L)'
;MPYDEQLANRIREALIDQPDVEEKKMFRGVCFMVNGKMCLCASGDEMLCRIGPDKFEEALETNGCRGMIRNGKPLKDFVFVGPEAMRTQKEFDYWVNAALAFNPQAKATKQKK
;
A
#
# COMPACT_ATOMS: atom_id res chain seq x y z
N MET A 1 19.77 -0.29 -2.22
CA MET A 1 18.63 -0.45 -1.31
C MET A 1 17.46 -1.02 -2.05
N PRO A 2 16.77 -2.00 -1.48
CA PRO A 2 15.65 -2.61 -2.19
C PRO A 2 14.41 -1.71 -2.26
N TYR A 3 14.39 -0.62 -1.51
CA TYR A 3 13.27 0.32 -1.56
C TYR A 3 13.75 1.74 -1.28
N ASP A 4 12.92 2.70 -1.68
CA ASP A 4 13.21 4.11 -1.49
C ASP A 4 12.92 4.49 -0.05
N GLU A 5 13.96 4.87 0.70
CA GLU A 5 13.79 5.20 2.11
C GLU A 5 13.00 6.49 2.31
N GLN A 6 13.05 7.41 1.36
CA GLN A 6 12.24 8.61 1.46
C GLN A 6 10.77 8.27 1.37
N LEU A 7 10.42 7.32 0.49
CA LEU A 7 9.05 6.87 0.38
C LEU A 7 8.61 6.20 1.68
N ALA A 8 9.46 5.34 2.25
CA ALA A 8 9.13 4.69 3.50
C ALA A 8 8.89 5.71 4.60
N ASN A 9 9.71 6.77 4.65
CA ASN A 9 9.52 7.82 5.65
C ASN A 9 8.23 8.60 5.44
N ARG A 10 7.86 8.83 4.18
CA ARG A 10 6.59 9.49 3.90
C ARG A 10 5.41 8.66 4.43
N ILE A 11 5.50 7.34 4.26
CA ILE A 11 4.45 6.46 4.76
C ILE A 11 4.42 6.47 6.28
N ARG A 12 5.60 6.43 6.92
CA ARG A 12 5.66 6.49 8.38
C ARG A 12 4.99 7.74 8.93
N GLU A 13 5.28 8.88 8.30
CA GLU A 13 4.70 10.14 8.75
C GLU A 13 3.19 10.15 8.52
N ALA A 14 2.75 9.58 7.42
CA ALA A 14 1.31 9.54 7.13
C ALA A 14 0.55 8.67 8.12
N LEU A 15 1.22 7.67 8.70
CA LEU A 15 0.57 6.74 9.62
C LEU A 15 0.85 7.06 11.08
N ILE A 16 1.46 8.21 11.36
CA ILE A 16 1.92 8.50 12.72
C ILE A 16 0.78 8.57 13.74
N ASP A 17 -0.41 8.92 13.29
CA ASP A 17 -1.57 9.01 14.18
C ASP A 17 -2.32 7.69 14.34
N GLN A 18 -1.90 6.66 13.63
CA GLN A 18 -2.56 5.37 13.75
C GLN A 18 -2.06 4.64 15.00
N PRO A 19 -2.96 4.08 15.80
CA PRO A 19 -2.55 3.50 17.10
C PRO A 19 -1.82 2.18 17.00
N ASP A 20 -1.97 1.44 15.91
CA ASP A 20 -1.38 0.11 15.81
C ASP A 20 -0.72 -0.07 14.46
N VAL A 21 0.54 0.33 14.37
CA VAL A 21 1.30 0.23 13.14
C VAL A 21 2.57 -0.55 13.41
N GLU A 22 2.85 -1.53 12.56
CA GLU A 22 4.03 -2.36 12.68
C GLU A 22 4.72 -2.41 11.33
N GLU A 23 6.04 -2.33 11.31
CA GLU A 23 6.80 -2.44 10.08
C GLU A 23 7.38 -3.83 9.95
N LYS A 24 7.24 -4.43 8.79
CA LYS A 24 7.82 -5.74 8.51
C LYS A 24 8.49 -5.71 7.15
N LYS A 25 9.63 -6.35 7.04
CA LYS A 25 10.32 -6.43 5.76
C LYS A 25 9.78 -7.59 4.97
N MET A 26 9.25 -7.32 3.79
CA MET A 26 8.79 -8.36 2.88
C MET A 26 8.55 -7.75 1.51
N PHE A 27 8.39 -8.59 0.49
CA PHE A 27 8.17 -8.14 -0.88
C PHE A 27 9.30 -7.23 -1.36
N ARG A 28 10.52 -7.49 -0.91
CA ARG A 28 11.68 -6.67 -1.26
C ARG A 28 11.56 -5.23 -0.79
N GLY A 29 10.81 -5.02 0.25
CA GLY A 29 10.62 -3.68 0.77
C GLY A 29 10.24 -3.73 2.22
N VAL A 30 9.54 -2.70 2.66
CA VAL A 30 9.04 -2.64 4.02
C VAL A 30 7.54 -2.45 3.96
N CYS A 31 6.82 -3.28 4.69
CA CYS A 31 5.37 -3.23 4.74
C CYS A 31 4.92 -2.67 6.07
N PHE A 32 3.89 -1.85 6.01
CA PHE A 32 3.32 -1.22 7.19
C PHE A 32 2.00 -1.91 7.49
N MET A 33 1.96 -2.62 8.61
CA MET A 33 0.77 -3.34 9.06
C MET A 33 -0.03 -2.41 9.95
N VAL A 34 -1.28 -2.22 9.62
CA VAL A 34 -2.17 -1.40 10.43
C VAL A 34 -3.25 -2.30 10.99
N ASN A 35 -3.38 -2.30 12.30
CA ASN A 35 -4.33 -3.17 13.01
C ASN A 35 -4.10 -4.66 12.69
N GLY A 36 -2.82 -5.04 12.52
CA GLY A 36 -2.46 -6.42 12.23
C GLY A 36 -2.67 -6.84 10.80
N LYS A 37 -2.96 -5.89 9.90
CA LYS A 37 -3.25 -6.19 8.51
C LYS A 37 -2.34 -5.38 7.60
N MET A 38 -1.88 -5.98 6.52
CA MET A 38 -1.05 -5.26 5.57
C MET A 38 -1.85 -4.11 4.97
N CYS A 39 -1.28 -2.93 4.98
CA CYS A 39 -1.96 -1.75 4.51
C CYS A 39 -1.20 -1.06 3.39
N LEU A 40 0.06 -0.72 3.64
CA LEU A 40 0.90 -0.03 2.67
C LEU A 40 2.28 -0.63 2.70
N CYS A 41 2.97 -0.62 1.56
CA CYS A 41 4.35 -1.09 1.49
C CYS A 41 5.16 -0.15 0.60
N ALA A 42 6.43 0.03 0.96
CA ALA A 42 7.38 0.67 0.08
C ALA A 42 8.17 -0.43 -0.61
N SER A 43 8.10 -0.50 -1.93
CA SER A 43 8.76 -1.53 -2.71
C SER A 43 9.45 -0.86 -3.90
N GLY A 44 10.79 -0.81 -3.89
CA GLY A 44 11.48 -0.02 -4.88
C GLY A 44 11.05 1.43 -4.74
N ASP A 45 10.66 2.05 -5.83
CA ASP A 45 10.14 3.42 -5.80
C ASP A 45 8.61 3.46 -5.90
N GLU A 46 7.96 2.31 -5.74
CA GLU A 46 6.52 2.21 -5.80
C GLU A 46 5.93 1.97 -4.41
N MET A 47 4.71 2.45 -4.23
CA MET A 47 3.97 2.19 -3.00
C MET A 47 2.89 1.16 -3.30
N LEU A 48 2.94 0.03 -2.59
CA LEU A 48 1.90 -0.98 -2.72
C LEU A 48 0.79 -0.62 -1.75
N CYS A 49 -0.41 -0.42 -2.28
CA CYS A 49 -1.54 0.01 -1.48
C CYS A 49 -2.63 -1.05 -1.49
N ARG A 50 -3.12 -1.39 -0.32
CA ARG A 50 -4.24 -2.34 -0.20
C ARG A 50 -5.52 -1.53 -0.09
N ILE A 51 -6.15 -1.27 -1.23
CA ILE A 51 -7.28 -0.34 -1.31
C ILE A 51 -8.63 -1.03 -1.47
N GLY A 52 -8.62 -2.34 -1.69
CA GLY A 52 -9.85 -3.11 -1.81
C GLY A 52 -10.37 -3.20 -3.22
N PRO A 53 -11.25 -4.17 -3.47
CA PRO A 53 -11.73 -4.42 -4.83
C PRO A 53 -12.60 -3.30 -5.39
N ASP A 54 -13.27 -2.53 -4.54
CA ASP A 54 -14.14 -1.47 -5.02
C ASP A 54 -13.38 -0.36 -5.72
N LYS A 55 -12.14 -0.11 -5.31
CA LYS A 55 -11.34 0.96 -5.91
C LYS A 55 -10.30 0.43 -6.88
N PHE A 56 -10.20 -0.87 -7.02
CA PHE A 56 -9.13 -1.48 -7.79
C PHE A 56 -9.16 -1.06 -9.27
N GLU A 57 -10.30 -1.18 -9.91
CA GLU A 57 -10.38 -0.89 -11.34
C GLU A 57 -10.16 0.59 -11.64
N GLU A 58 -10.70 1.44 -10.79
CA GLU A 58 -10.49 2.87 -10.93
C GLU A 58 -9.00 3.21 -10.79
N ALA A 59 -8.34 2.56 -9.85
CA ALA A 59 -6.91 2.78 -9.64
C ALA A 59 -6.09 2.39 -10.86
N LEU A 60 -6.47 1.30 -11.53
CA LEU A 60 -5.74 0.86 -12.71
C LEU A 60 -5.83 1.82 -13.87
N GLU A 61 -6.83 2.70 -13.87
CA GLU A 61 -6.97 3.71 -14.90
C GLU A 61 -6.07 4.91 -14.67
N THR A 62 -5.47 5.01 -13.50
CA THR A 62 -4.59 6.12 -13.18
C THR A 62 -3.19 5.86 -13.72
N ASN A 63 -2.62 6.83 -14.43
CA ASN A 63 -1.26 6.71 -14.94
C ASN A 63 -0.30 6.50 -13.78
N GLY A 64 0.59 5.53 -13.96
CA GLY A 64 1.57 5.21 -12.93
C GLY A 64 1.14 4.14 -11.96
N CYS A 65 -0.07 3.60 -12.12
CA CYS A 65 -0.56 2.54 -11.27
C CYS A 65 -0.65 1.24 -12.06
N ARG A 66 -0.39 0.13 -11.36
CA ARG A 66 -0.52 -1.19 -11.98
C ARG A 66 -0.97 -2.19 -10.93
N GLY A 67 -1.60 -3.25 -11.39
CA GLY A 67 -2.09 -4.28 -10.49
C GLY A 67 -0.98 -5.21 -10.02
N MET A 68 -1.23 -5.88 -8.92
CA MET A 68 -0.32 -6.89 -8.41
C MET A 68 -0.82 -8.25 -8.86
N ILE A 69 0.09 -9.03 -9.47
CA ILE A 69 -0.24 -10.37 -9.94
C ILE A 69 0.55 -11.38 -9.14
N ARG A 70 -0.14 -12.39 -8.66
CA ARG A 70 0.48 -13.44 -7.88
C ARG A 70 -0.02 -14.78 -8.38
N ASN A 71 0.92 -15.67 -8.71
CA ASN A 71 0.59 -16.99 -9.25
C ASN A 71 -0.30 -16.90 -10.48
N GLY A 72 -0.04 -15.90 -11.33
CA GLY A 72 -0.78 -15.72 -12.56
C GLY A 72 -2.16 -15.09 -12.41
N LYS A 73 -2.53 -14.69 -11.19
CA LYS A 73 -3.84 -14.10 -10.94
C LYS A 73 -3.71 -12.72 -10.32
N PRO A 74 -4.57 -11.79 -10.74
CA PRO A 74 -4.52 -10.45 -10.14
C PRO A 74 -5.09 -10.48 -8.73
N LEU A 75 -4.44 -9.73 -7.85
CA LEU A 75 -4.93 -9.53 -6.49
C LEU A 75 -5.70 -8.23 -6.48
N LYS A 76 -7.00 -8.31 -6.41
CA LYS A 76 -7.86 -7.15 -6.61
C LYS A 76 -7.91 -6.19 -5.45
N ASP A 77 -7.24 -6.52 -4.35
CA ASP A 77 -7.14 -5.59 -3.22
C ASP A 77 -5.98 -4.63 -3.36
N PHE A 78 -4.97 -5.00 -4.15
CA PHE A 78 -3.67 -4.34 -4.14
C PHE A 78 -3.37 -3.63 -5.45
N VAL A 79 -2.75 -2.46 -5.34
CA VAL A 79 -2.29 -1.73 -6.51
C VAL A 79 -0.91 -1.16 -6.21
N PHE A 80 -0.01 -1.22 -7.20
CA PHE A 80 1.27 -0.54 -7.11
C PHE A 80 1.11 0.87 -7.64
N VAL A 81 1.50 1.85 -6.85
CA VAL A 81 1.41 3.26 -7.22
C VAL A 81 2.82 3.75 -7.46
N GLY A 82 3.11 4.14 -8.70
CA GLY A 82 4.43 4.64 -9.07
C GLY A 82 4.62 6.10 -8.71
N PRO A 83 5.85 6.60 -8.87
CA PRO A 83 6.13 7.98 -8.48
C PRO A 83 5.28 9.01 -9.21
N GLU A 84 4.93 8.74 -10.46
CA GLU A 84 4.16 9.72 -11.21
C GLU A 84 2.71 9.84 -10.73
N ALA A 85 2.23 8.89 -9.95
CA ALA A 85 0.87 8.95 -9.40
C ALA A 85 0.86 9.47 -7.96
N MET A 86 2.01 9.84 -7.41
CA MET A 86 2.08 10.35 -6.04
C MET A 86 3.11 11.47 -5.92
N ARG A 87 3.18 12.32 -6.95
CA ARG A 87 4.15 13.41 -6.96
C ARG A 87 3.83 14.49 -5.94
N THR A 88 2.55 14.83 -5.82
CA THR A 88 2.15 15.87 -4.88
C THR A 88 1.73 15.21 -3.57
N GLN A 89 1.73 16.01 -2.52
CA GLN A 89 1.28 15.52 -1.22
C GLN A 89 -0.18 15.11 -1.29
N LYS A 90 -0.99 15.84 -2.06
CA LYS A 90 -2.40 15.52 -2.21
C LYS A 90 -2.61 14.16 -2.86
N GLU A 91 -1.82 13.86 -3.91
CA GLU A 91 -1.91 12.57 -4.57
C GLU A 91 -1.48 11.44 -3.63
N PHE A 92 -0.38 11.67 -2.93
CA PHE A 92 0.11 10.69 -1.98
C PHE A 92 -0.93 10.40 -0.90
N ASP A 93 -1.52 11.46 -0.35
CA ASP A 93 -2.52 11.32 0.70
C ASP A 93 -3.76 10.57 0.21
N TYR A 94 -4.10 10.76 -1.05
CA TYR A 94 -5.25 10.03 -1.62
C TYR A 94 -5.06 8.52 -1.48
N TRP A 95 -3.87 8.03 -1.84
CA TRP A 95 -3.61 6.60 -1.79
C TRP A 95 -3.52 6.08 -0.35
N VAL A 96 -2.89 6.86 0.52
CA VAL A 96 -2.82 6.49 1.93
C VAL A 96 -4.22 6.40 2.52
N ASN A 97 -5.05 7.40 2.25
CA ASN A 97 -6.40 7.42 2.80
C ASN A 97 -7.26 6.31 2.22
N ALA A 98 -7.06 5.97 0.95
CA ALA A 98 -7.80 4.86 0.35
C ALA A 98 -7.46 3.55 1.05
N ALA A 99 -6.18 3.34 1.34
CA ALA A 99 -5.75 2.12 2.03
C ALA A 99 -6.28 2.09 3.46
N LEU A 100 -6.24 3.22 4.15
CA LEU A 100 -6.74 3.28 5.52
C LEU A 100 -8.25 3.07 5.57
N ALA A 101 -8.96 3.57 4.58
CA ALA A 101 -10.41 3.39 4.52
C ALA A 101 -10.78 1.93 4.35
N PHE A 102 -9.98 1.19 3.60
CA PHE A 102 -10.24 -0.25 3.40
C PHE A 102 -9.77 -1.09 4.57
N ASN A 103 -8.82 -0.60 5.35
CA ASN A 103 -8.16 -1.40 6.39
C ASN A 103 -9.12 -2.13 7.34
N PRO A 104 -10.21 -1.50 7.82
CA PRO A 104 -11.11 -2.24 8.72
C PRO A 104 -11.77 -3.44 8.06
N GLN A 105 -11.91 -3.42 6.75
CA GLN A 105 -12.53 -4.52 6.01
C GLN A 105 -11.53 -5.56 5.54
N ALA A 106 -10.24 -5.24 5.61
CA ALA A 106 -9.21 -6.13 5.13
C ALA A 106 -9.10 -7.36 6.04
N LYS A 107 -8.76 -8.48 5.44
CA LYS A 107 -8.52 -9.67 6.23
C LYS A 107 -7.10 -9.68 6.77
N ALA A 108 -6.91 -10.28 7.92
CA ALA A 108 -5.58 -10.39 8.50
C ALA A 108 -4.66 -11.12 7.54
N THR A 109 -3.42 -10.67 7.49
CA THR A 109 -2.44 -11.22 6.56
C THR A 109 -2.08 -12.66 6.87
N LYS A 110 -2.14 -13.01 8.12
CA LYS A 110 -1.82 -14.34 8.45
C LYS A 110 -2.92 -15.03 8.96
N GLN A 111 -3.04 -16.05 8.77
CA GLN A 111 -4.11 -16.65 9.23
C GLN A 111 -3.93 -17.77 9.95
N LYS A 112 -3.48 -17.97 10.28
CA LYS A 112 -3.33 -18.85 10.69
C LYS A 112 -3.28 -19.29 11.55
N LYS A 113 -3.56 -19.75 11.85
CA LYS A 113 -3.51 -20.32 12.44
C LYS A 113 -3.54 -20.75 12.57
#